data_38044cd64f0c6674d1f01c6a57bca778
#
_entry.id   38044cd64f0c6674d1f01c6a57bca778
#
_cell.length_a   1.000
_cell.length_b   1.000
_cell.length_c   1.000
_cell.angle_alpha   90.00
_cell.angle_beta   90.00
_cell.angle_gamma   90.00
#
_symmetry.space_group_name_H-M   'P 1'
#
loop_
_entity.id
_entity.type
_entity.pdbx_description
1 polymer ?
#
loop_
_entity_poly.entity_id
_entity_poly.type
_entity_poly.pdbx_seq_one_letter_code
_entity_poly.pdbx_strand_id
1 'polypeptide(L)'
;TYNGSVDASGSPCGLGVVGSNDTDRQLPINIGNNPSYDPAAYDQVGKVGLGDIDISDDGRYLFVTNLYTKKILRLELNDVYNPTAVVSVHIFDLPAIGCNNGVLRPWGLKYYRGKLYVGAVCTGENGGTNNNTGSPTDLYAYVLELSNPLGSGTISSTPLVSIPLNYLKGDPFGSS
;
A
#
# COMPACT_ATOMS: atom_id res chain seq x y z
N THR A 1 -12.25 13.45 -8.74
CA THR A 1 -10.90 12.92 -8.95
C THR A 1 -10.05 13.26 -7.73
N TYR A 2 -9.65 12.27 -6.97
CA TYR A 2 -8.70 12.43 -5.87
C TYR A 2 -7.31 12.71 -6.48
N ASN A 3 -6.88 13.95 -6.48
CA ASN A 3 -5.68 14.41 -7.18
C ASN A 3 -4.59 14.91 -6.20
N GLY A 4 -4.36 14.21 -5.11
CA GLY A 4 -3.42 14.64 -4.09
C GLY A 4 -3.97 15.73 -3.16
N SER A 5 -5.29 15.80 -3.03
CA SER A 5 -5.98 16.69 -2.10
C SER A 5 -5.45 16.51 -0.68
N VAL A 6 -5.49 17.57 0.08
CA VAL A 6 -5.23 17.54 1.53
C VAL A 6 -6.38 16.82 2.24
N ASP A 7 -6.07 16.12 3.31
CA ASP A 7 -7.09 15.60 4.23
C ASP A 7 -7.78 16.73 5.00
N ALA A 8 -8.75 16.39 5.85
CA ALA A 8 -9.45 17.36 6.69
C ALA A 8 -8.52 18.13 7.67
N SER A 9 -7.29 17.65 7.89
CA SER A 9 -6.25 18.30 8.70
C SER A 9 -5.28 19.16 7.88
N GLY A 10 -5.43 19.20 6.55
CA GLY A 10 -4.54 19.91 5.65
C GLY A 10 -3.29 19.14 5.22
N SER A 11 -3.15 17.87 5.61
CA SER A 11 -1.99 17.05 5.23
C SER A 11 -2.12 16.54 3.81
N PRO A 12 -1.08 16.61 2.98
CA PRO A 12 -1.14 16.12 1.62
C PRO A 12 -1.26 14.61 1.56
N CYS A 13 -2.29 14.11 0.89
CA CYS A 13 -2.47 12.70 0.57
C CYS A 13 -1.79 12.38 -0.76
N GLY A 14 -0.51 12.65 -0.89
CA GLY A 14 0.24 12.42 -2.11
C GLY A 14 0.16 10.96 -2.59
N LEU A 15 0.13 10.77 -3.90
CA LEU A 15 0.10 9.43 -4.51
C LEU A 15 1.48 8.94 -4.95
N GLY A 16 2.50 9.78 -4.81
CA GLY A 16 3.80 9.56 -5.43
C GLY A 16 3.77 9.82 -6.93
N VAL A 17 4.92 9.79 -7.54
CA VAL A 17 5.07 10.05 -8.98
C VAL A 17 5.97 8.97 -9.58
N VAL A 18 5.51 8.38 -10.68
CA VAL A 18 6.38 7.70 -11.64
C VAL A 18 6.64 8.70 -12.76
N GLY A 19 7.85 8.79 -13.28
CA GLY A 19 8.18 9.70 -14.37
C GLY A 19 7.16 9.61 -15.51
N SER A 20 6.77 10.73 -16.08
CA SER A 20 5.68 10.84 -17.06
C SER A 20 6.12 10.66 -18.52
N ASN A 21 7.42 10.64 -18.77
CA ASN A 21 8.00 10.49 -20.11
C ASN A 21 9.18 9.51 -20.10
N ASP A 22 9.63 9.12 -21.28
CA ASP A 22 10.68 8.13 -21.47
C ASP A 22 12.02 8.55 -20.83
N THR A 23 12.33 9.84 -20.85
CA THR A 23 13.56 10.37 -20.26
C THR A 23 13.56 10.29 -18.75
N ASP A 24 12.44 10.66 -18.10
CA ASP A 24 12.28 10.59 -16.65
C ASP A 24 12.33 9.15 -16.14
N ARG A 25 11.86 8.21 -16.97
CA ARG A 25 11.82 6.77 -16.67
C ARG A 25 13.09 6.04 -17.14
N GLN A 26 14.02 6.75 -17.75
CA GLN A 26 15.26 6.19 -18.31
C GLN A 26 15.01 5.07 -19.34
N LEU A 27 13.91 5.18 -20.09
CA LEU A 27 13.61 4.22 -21.15
C LEU A 27 14.48 4.47 -22.37
N PRO A 28 14.91 3.42 -23.08
CA PRO A 28 15.69 3.60 -24.31
C PRO A 28 14.81 4.23 -25.40
N ILE A 29 15.33 5.28 -26.05
CA ILE A 29 14.64 6.03 -27.11
C ILE A 29 14.33 5.16 -28.35
N ASN A 30 15.07 4.09 -28.54
CA ASN A 30 14.83 3.10 -29.61
C ASN A 30 14.49 1.75 -29.00
N ILE A 31 13.22 1.42 -29.00
CA ILE A 31 12.68 0.13 -28.55
C ILE A 31 12.99 -1.00 -29.58
N GLY A 32 13.99 -0.87 -30.41
CA GLY A 32 14.39 -1.92 -31.37
C GLY A 32 14.19 -3.33 -30.78
N ASN A 33 14.91 -4.31 -31.07
CA ASN A 33 14.73 -5.69 -30.63
C ASN A 33 15.12 -5.98 -29.16
N ASN A 34 15.27 -4.96 -28.32
CA ASN A 34 15.61 -5.12 -26.90
C ASN A 34 14.36 -5.06 -26.03
N PRO A 35 14.23 -5.94 -25.02
CA PRO A 35 13.14 -5.82 -24.04
C PRO A 35 13.22 -4.45 -23.35
N SER A 36 12.09 -3.79 -23.19
CA SER A 36 12.04 -2.52 -22.46
C SER A 36 12.32 -2.78 -20.98
N TYR A 37 13.36 -2.17 -20.46
CA TYR A 37 13.71 -2.19 -19.05
C TYR A 37 13.39 -0.83 -18.47
N ASP A 38 12.47 -0.79 -17.51
CA ASP A 38 12.03 0.41 -16.82
C ASP A 38 12.36 0.32 -15.33
N PRO A 39 13.59 0.69 -14.95
CA PRO A 39 14.04 0.60 -13.55
C PRO A 39 13.24 1.52 -12.63
N ALA A 40 12.80 2.69 -13.10
CA ALA A 40 12.05 3.63 -12.31
C ALA A 40 10.64 3.08 -11.97
N ALA A 41 9.93 2.53 -12.95
CA ALA A 41 8.63 1.89 -12.69
C ALA A 41 8.80 0.63 -11.84
N TYR A 42 9.82 -0.18 -12.09
CA TYR A 42 10.09 -1.38 -11.29
C TYR A 42 10.30 -1.04 -9.80
N ASP A 43 11.11 -0.01 -9.50
CA ASP A 43 11.34 0.42 -8.11
C ASP A 43 10.08 0.98 -7.45
N GLN A 44 9.13 1.52 -8.22
CA GLN A 44 7.89 2.11 -7.69
C GLN A 44 6.72 1.12 -7.55
N VAL A 45 6.86 -0.12 -8.00
CA VAL A 45 5.82 -1.14 -7.84
C VAL A 45 5.48 -1.33 -6.37
N GLY A 46 4.20 -1.17 -6.02
CA GLY A 46 3.71 -1.24 -4.64
C GLY A 46 4.13 -0.09 -3.73
N LYS A 47 4.78 0.94 -4.27
CA LYS A 47 5.27 2.09 -3.49
C LYS A 47 4.56 3.40 -3.83
N VAL A 48 3.86 3.48 -4.94
CA VAL A 48 3.13 4.67 -5.38
C VAL A 48 1.71 4.35 -5.80
N GLY A 49 0.85 5.36 -5.79
CA GLY A 49 -0.55 5.24 -6.17
C GLY A 49 -1.45 4.72 -5.05
N LEU A 50 -2.60 4.21 -5.47
CA LEU A 50 -3.58 3.57 -4.61
C LEU A 50 -3.49 2.05 -4.75
N GLY A 51 -3.70 1.36 -3.64
CA GLY A 51 -3.80 -0.10 -3.59
C GLY A 51 -5.26 -0.55 -3.56
N ASP A 52 -5.55 -1.47 -2.65
CA ASP A 52 -6.87 -2.07 -2.50
C ASP A 52 -7.91 -1.08 -1.99
N ILE A 53 -9.17 -1.37 -2.31
CA ILE A 53 -10.34 -0.57 -1.96
C ILE A 53 -11.43 -1.49 -1.44
N ASP A 54 -12.07 -1.11 -0.33
CA ASP A 54 -13.28 -1.77 0.16
C ASP A 54 -14.29 -0.74 0.68
N ILE A 55 -15.54 -1.14 0.86
CA ILE A 55 -16.64 -0.25 1.22
C ILE A 55 -17.33 -0.74 2.51
N SER A 56 -17.82 0.21 3.32
CA SER A 56 -18.63 -0.12 4.49
C SER A 56 -19.98 -0.76 4.12
N ASP A 57 -20.56 -1.53 5.05
CA ASP A 57 -21.82 -2.25 4.82
C ASP A 57 -22.99 -1.31 4.42
N ASP A 58 -22.95 -0.07 4.86
CA ASP A 58 -23.96 0.96 4.52
C ASP A 58 -23.66 1.69 3.19
N GLY A 59 -22.52 1.39 2.54
CA GLY A 59 -22.11 2.01 1.29
C GLY A 59 -21.62 3.45 1.40
N ARG A 60 -21.53 4.01 2.61
CA ARG A 60 -21.21 5.43 2.82
C ARG A 60 -19.73 5.74 2.87
N TYR A 61 -18.92 4.78 3.33
CA TYR A 61 -17.49 4.98 3.53
C TYR A 61 -16.68 4.05 2.65
N LEU A 62 -15.83 4.64 1.82
CA LEU A 62 -14.86 3.93 1.01
C LEU A 62 -13.51 3.91 1.74
N PHE A 63 -12.95 2.74 1.93
CA PHE A 63 -11.60 2.56 2.48
C PHE A 63 -10.62 2.33 1.35
N VAL A 64 -9.50 3.02 1.38
CA VAL A 64 -8.51 2.98 0.30
C VAL A 64 -7.10 2.89 0.88
N THR A 65 -6.31 1.98 0.37
CA THR A 65 -4.87 1.92 0.68
C THR A 65 -4.13 2.97 -0.14
N ASN A 66 -3.41 3.86 0.52
CA ASN A 66 -2.45 4.75 -0.14
C ASN A 66 -1.04 4.15 0.01
N LEU A 67 -0.50 3.64 -1.09
CA LEU A 67 0.79 2.93 -1.11
C LEU A 67 1.97 3.88 -0.87
N TYR A 68 1.88 5.11 -1.36
CA TYR A 68 2.95 6.09 -1.23
C TYR A 68 3.11 6.59 0.19
N THR A 69 2.02 7.05 0.79
CA THR A 69 2.04 7.54 2.18
C THR A 69 2.02 6.42 3.21
N LYS A 70 1.76 5.18 2.77
CA LYS A 70 1.61 3.99 3.63
C LYS A 70 0.50 4.15 4.67
N LYS A 71 -0.62 4.71 4.25
CA LYS A 71 -1.76 5.02 5.11
C LYS A 71 -3.04 4.41 4.57
N ILE A 72 -4.01 4.23 5.43
CA ILE A 72 -5.37 3.86 5.04
C ILE A 72 -6.23 5.12 5.09
N LEU A 73 -6.94 5.38 4.01
CA LEU A 73 -7.88 6.49 3.89
C LEU A 73 -9.30 5.98 4.06
N ARG A 74 -10.12 6.67 4.84
CA ARG A 74 -11.57 6.55 4.81
C ARG A 74 -12.15 7.78 4.13
N LEU A 75 -12.84 7.57 3.03
CA LEU A 75 -13.50 8.61 2.24
C LEU A 75 -15.00 8.53 2.51
N GLU A 76 -15.60 9.58 3.02
CA GLU A 76 -17.04 9.68 3.16
C GLU A 76 -17.66 10.15 1.86
N LEU A 77 -18.61 9.40 1.34
CA LEU A 77 -19.32 9.72 0.10
C LEU A 77 -20.54 10.57 0.39
N ASN A 78 -20.84 11.54 -0.49
CA ASN A 78 -22.01 12.42 -0.36
C ASN A 78 -23.34 11.71 -0.60
N ASP A 79 -23.32 10.64 -1.38
CA ASP A 79 -24.50 9.84 -1.71
C ASP A 79 -24.07 8.37 -1.86
N VAL A 80 -24.83 7.44 -1.30
CA VAL A 80 -24.55 5.99 -1.35
C VAL A 80 -24.97 5.36 -2.68
N TYR A 81 -25.95 5.93 -3.37
CA TYR A 81 -26.51 5.38 -4.61
C TYR A 81 -25.90 6.02 -5.86
N ASN A 82 -25.50 7.28 -5.76
CA ASN A 82 -24.91 8.03 -6.86
C ASN A 82 -23.81 8.99 -6.33
N PRO A 83 -22.67 8.45 -5.89
CA PRO A 83 -21.61 9.26 -5.31
C PRO A 83 -20.97 10.16 -6.37
N THR A 84 -21.03 11.45 -6.15
CA THR A 84 -20.43 12.47 -7.02
C THR A 84 -19.28 13.22 -6.36
N ALA A 85 -19.16 13.12 -5.02
CA ALA A 85 -18.13 13.79 -4.25
C ALA A 85 -17.74 13.04 -2.97
N VAL A 86 -16.53 13.29 -2.51
CA VAL A 86 -16.05 12.93 -1.18
C VAL A 86 -16.32 14.11 -0.26
N VAL A 87 -17.04 13.87 0.84
CA VAL A 87 -17.44 14.90 1.82
C VAL A 87 -16.35 15.12 2.86
N SER A 88 -15.73 14.02 3.31
CA SER A 88 -14.64 14.06 4.28
C SER A 88 -13.62 12.96 4.03
N VAL A 89 -12.39 13.21 4.47
CA VAL A 89 -11.30 12.23 4.43
C VAL A 89 -10.77 12.05 5.85
N HIS A 90 -10.65 10.81 6.29
CA HIS A 90 -9.98 10.45 7.54
C HIS A 90 -8.80 9.54 7.24
N ILE A 91 -7.70 9.73 7.95
CA ILE A 91 -6.45 8.98 7.75
C ILE A 91 -6.17 8.11 8.96
N PHE A 92 -5.86 6.83 8.70
CA PHE A 92 -5.35 5.91 9.71
C PHE A 92 -3.88 5.60 9.42
N ASP A 93 -3.04 5.80 10.43
CA ASP A 93 -1.64 5.44 10.37
C ASP A 93 -1.46 3.94 10.63
N LEU A 94 -0.47 3.33 9.95
CA LEU A 94 -0.03 2.00 10.32
C LEU A 94 0.70 2.02 11.66
N PRO A 95 0.51 1.00 12.51
CA PRO A 95 1.20 0.92 13.78
C PRO A 95 2.69 0.62 13.61
N ALA A 96 3.48 0.99 14.61
CA ALA A 96 4.86 0.53 14.72
C ALA A 96 4.84 -0.93 15.19
N ILE A 97 4.89 -1.87 14.26
CA ILE A 97 5.17 -3.28 14.52
C ILE A 97 6.60 -3.56 14.10
N GLY A 98 7.28 -4.48 14.77
CA GLY A 98 8.71 -4.76 14.58
C GLY A 98 9.07 -5.18 13.15
N CYS A 99 9.05 -4.22 12.23
CA CYS A 99 9.52 -4.37 10.86
C CYS A 99 11.01 -4.01 10.84
N ASN A 100 11.86 -4.96 11.25
CA ASN A 100 13.29 -4.77 11.27
C ASN A 100 13.83 -4.74 9.83
N ASN A 101 14.80 -3.84 9.58
CA ASN A 101 15.46 -3.69 8.29
C ASN A 101 14.49 -3.53 7.10
N GLY A 102 13.31 -2.98 7.33
CA GLY A 102 12.30 -2.83 6.29
C GLY A 102 11.29 -1.72 6.57
N VAL A 103 10.29 -1.68 5.73
CA VAL A 103 9.17 -0.75 5.83
C VAL A 103 7.87 -1.55 5.84
N LEU A 104 6.99 -1.23 6.79
CA LEU A 104 5.65 -1.79 6.80
C LEU A 104 4.82 -1.10 5.72
N ARG A 105 4.33 -1.88 4.75
CA ARG A 105 3.53 -1.41 3.61
C ARG A 105 2.15 -2.04 3.61
N PRO A 106 1.08 -1.27 3.57
CA PRO A 106 -0.28 -1.79 3.45
C PRO A 106 -0.53 -2.26 2.01
N TRP A 107 -1.32 -3.32 1.86
CA TRP A 107 -1.67 -3.90 0.56
C TRP A 107 -3.15 -4.14 0.40
N GLY A 108 -3.73 -4.96 1.25
CA GLY A 108 -5.09 -5.42 1.13
C GLY A 108 -6.00 -4.81 2.19
N LEU A 109 -7.27 -4.70 1.88
CA LEU A 109 -8.31 -4.24 2.80
C LEU A 109 -9.50 -5.19 2.78
N LYS A 110 -10.12 -5.38 3.93
CA LYS A 110 -11.45 -6.00 4.03
C LYS A 110 -12.25 -5.38 5.16
N TYR A 111 -13.34 -4.71 4.80
CA TYR A 111 -14.36 -4.34 5.76
C TYR A 111 -15.28 -5.51 6.03
N TYR A 112 -15.46 -5.85 7.29
CA TYR A 112 -16.33 -6.95 7.68
C TYR A 112 -16.85 -6.78 9.09
N ARG A 113 -18.17 -6.80 9.27
CA ARG A 113 -18.85 -6.74 10.56
C ARG A 113 -18.37 -5.59 11.46
N GLY A 114 -18.29 -4.38 10.91
CA GLY A 114 -17.93 -3.17 11.64
C GLY A 114 -16.43 -3.03 11.97
N LYS A 115 -15.58 -3.87 11.40
CA LYS A 115 -14.13 -3.83 11.52
C LYS A 115 -13.49 -3.71 10.15
N LEU A 116 -12.30 -3.11 10.08
CA LEU A 116 -11.47 -3.14 8.88
C LEU A 116 -10.23 -3.99 9.14
N TYR A 117 -10.02 -4.98 8.28
CA TYR A 117 -8.83 -5.81 8.26
C TYR A 117 -7.86 -5.27 7.23
N VAL A 118 -6.62 -5.09 7.64
CA VAL A 118 -5.56 -4.50 6.81
C VAL A 118 -4.47 -5.54 6.62
N GLY A 119 -4.29 -5.97 5.37
CA GLY A 119 -3.13 -6.76 4.96
C GLY A 119 -1.92 -5.85 4.80
N ALA A 120 -0.81 -6.17 5.45
CA ALA A 120 0.41 -5.41 5.36
C ALA A 120 1.63 -6.32 5.23
N VAL A 121 2.69 -5.83 4.60
CA VAL A 121 3.94 -6.56 4.40
C VAL A 121 5.11 -5.76 4.99
N CYS A 122 5.94 -6.43 5.77
CA CYS A 122 7.27 -5.93 6.10
C CYS A 122 8.23 -6.31 4.98
N THR A 123 8.77 -5.33 4.28
CA THR A 123 9.48 -5.52 3.01
C THR A 123 10.91 -5.99 3.15
N GLY A 124 11.54 -5.80 4.32
CA GLY A 124 12.97 -6.12 4.54
C GLY A 124 13.92 -5.31 3.63
N GLU A 125 13.45 -4.26 2.97
CA GLU A 125 14.16 -3.53 1.90
C GLU A 125 15.43 -2.82 2.34
N ASN A 126 15.66 -2.66 3.64
CA ASN A 126 16.83 -2.00 4.21
C ASN A 126 17.87 -2.99 4.77
N GLY A 127 17.64 -4.30 4.63
CA GLY A 127 18.41 -5.35 5.33
C GLY A 127 19.68 -5.83 4.62
N GLY A 128 20.10 -5.23 3.52
CA GLY A 128 21.27 -5.65 2.74
C GLY A 128 22.43 -4.67 2.80
N THR A 129 23.65 -5.17 2.61
CA THR A 129 24.88 -4.36 2.47
C THR A 129 24.91 -3.52 1.18
N ASN A 130 24.10 -3.87 0.22
CA ASN A 130 23.81 -3.09 -0.99
C ASN A 130 22.31 -2.81 -0.97
N ASN A 131 21.89 -1.58 -1.06
CA ASN A 131 20.52 -1.05 -0.92
C ASN A 131 19.39 -1.82 -1.67
N ASN A 132 19.68 -2.93 -2.31
CA ASN A 132 18.79 -3.74 -3.13
C ASN A 132 18.57 -5.18 -2.62
N THR A 133 19.19 -5.58 -1.52
CA THR A 133 19.02 -6.94 -0.98
C THR A 133 18.41 -6.87 0.40
N GLY A 134 17.08 -7.03 0.48
CA GLY A 134 16.40 -7.23 1.75
C GLY A 134 16.85 -8.52 2.43
N SER A 135 16.68 -8.60 3.76
CA SER A 135 16.89 -9.85 4.48
C SER A 135 15.64 -10.72 4.38
N PRO A 136 15.76 -11.98 3.90
CA PRO A 136 14.61 -12.89 3.87
C PRO A 136 14.02 -13.16 5.25
N THR A 137 14.84 -13.04 6.31
CA THR A 137 14.40 -13.26 7.71
C THR A 137 13.53 -12.14 8.26
N ASP A 138 13.52 -10.98 7.61
CA ASP A 138 12.74 -9.81 8.01
C ASP A 138 11.44 -9.67 7.21
N LEU A 139 11.21 -10.56 6.24
CA LEU A 139 10.02 -10.57 5.39
C LEU A 139 8.84 -11.22 6.11
N TYR A 140 7.81 -10.44 6.36
CA TYR A 140 6.57 -10.90 6.99
C TYR A 140 5.35 -10.31 6.33
N ALA A 141 4.29 -11.11 6.22
CA ALA A 141 2.95 -10.61 5.95
C ALA A 141 2.14 -10.61 7.26
N TYR A 142 1.34 -9.58 7.43
CA TYR A 142 0.50 -9.36 8.60
C TYR A 142 -0.95 -9.12 8.20
N VAL A 143 -1.87 -9.57 9.05
CA VAL A 143 -3.25 -9.09 9.05
C VAL A 143 -3.45 -8.30 10.35
N LEU A 144 -3.75 -7.02 10.20
CA LEU A 144 -4.00 -6.09 11.30
C LEU A 144 -5.49 -5.79 11.38
N GLU A 145 -5.98 -5.43 12.56
CA GLU A 145 -7.37 -5.03 12.78
C GLU A 145 -7.44 -3.54 13.12
N LEU A 146 -8.35 -2.86 12.47
CA LEU A 146 -8.84 -1.54 12.86
C LEU A 146 -10.26 -1.72 13.42
N SER A 147 -10.37 -1.64 14.73
CA SER A 147 -11.66 -1.60 15.41
C SER A 147 -12.28 -0.22 15.29
N ASN A 148 -13.60 -0.14 15.09
CA ASN A 148 -14.33 1.11 14.92
C ASN A 148 -13.78 1.99 13.76
N PRO A 149 -13.70 1.46 12.53
CA PRO A 149 -13.18 2.18 11.38
C PRO A 149 -14.05 3.36 10.93
N LEU A 150 -15.32 3.39 11.34
CA LEU A 150 -16.26 4.49 11.05
C LEU A 150 -16.14 5.65 12.04
N GLY A 151 -15.48 5.45 13.17
CA GLY A 151 -15.18 6.46 14.18
C GLY A 151 -13.71 6.86 14.19
N SER A 152 -13.15 6.98 15.38
CA SER A 152 -11.75 7.36 15.65
C SER A 152 -10.89 6.17 16.08
N GLY A 153 -11.14 4.98 15.55
CA GLY A 153 -10.35 3.79 15.84
C GLY A 153 -8.90 3.92 15.38
N THR A 154 -8.04 3.05 15.90
CA THR A 154 -6.65 2.91 15.49
C THR A 154 -6.37 1.49 15.05
N ILE A 155 -5.42 1.31 14.13
CA ILE A 155 -4.98 -0.02 13.70
C ILE A 155 -4.16 -0.63 14.83
N SER A 156 -4.50 -1.87 15.23
CA SER A 156 -3.83 -2.59 16.31
C SER A 156 -2.37 -2.84 15.97
N SER A 157 -1.47 -2.62 16.94
CA SER A 157 -0.06 -3.00 16.84
C SER A 157 0.19 -4.50 17.05
N THR A 158 -0.85 -5.23 17.49
CA THR A 158 -0.79 -6.69 17.62
C THR A 158 -1.45 -7.31 16.40
N PRO A 159 -0.70 -7.97 15.50
CA PRO A 159 -1.27 -8.64 14.35
C PRO A 159 -2.21 -9.78 14.75
N LEU A 160 -3.31 -9.93 14.02
CA LEU A 160 -4.17 -11.14 14.12
C LEU A 160 -3.48 -12.35 13.50
N VAL A 161 -2.73 -12.11 12.43
CA VAL A 161 -1.98 -13.14 11.72
C VAL A 161 -0.60 -12.58 11.36
N SER A 162 0.42 -13.42 11.53
CA SER A 162 1.80 -13.13 11.16
C SER A 162 2.36 -14.33 10.38
N ILE A 163 2.77 -14.11 9.15
CA ILE A 163 3.25 -15.15 8.24
C ILE A 163 4.66 -14.78 7.78
N PRO A 164 5.69 -15.60 8.10
CA PRO A 164 7.02 -15.40 7.55
C PRO A 164 7.01 -15.68 6.05
N LEU A 165 7.64 -14.81 5.27
CA LEU A 165 7.74 -14.92 3.81
C LEU A 165 9.12 -15.43 3.35
N ASN A 166 9.78 -16.22 4.20
CA ASN A 166 11.11 -16.77 3.97
C ASN A 166 11.12 -18.15 3.27
N TYR A 167 9.99 -18.56 2.68
CA TYR A 167 9.91 -19.82 1.96
C TYR A 167 10.73 -19.75 0.66
N LEU A 168 11.37 -20.87 0.31
CA LEU A 168 12.05 -21.02 -0.97
C LEU A 168 11.01 -21.00 -2.10
N LYS A 169 11.07 -19.97 -2.93
CA LYS A 169 10.29 -19.94 -4.15
C LYS A 169 10.92 -20.95 -5.11
N GLY A 170 10.18 -21.99 -5.47
CA GLY A 170 10.65 -22.97 -6.46
C GLY A 170 11.04 -22.27 -7.77
N ASP A 171 12.19 -22.65 -8.32
CA ASP A 171 12.57 -22.19 -9.65
C ASP A 171 11.64 -22.84 -10.68
N PRO A 172 10.81 -22.06 -11.40
CA PRO A 172 9.89 -22.61 -12.40
C PRO A 172 10.59 -23.23 -13.61
N PHE A 173 11.90 -23.04 -13.75
CA PHE A 173 12.69 -23.52 -14.88
C PHE A 173 13.72 -24.59 -14.50
N GLY A 174 13.74 -25.06 -13.27
CA GLY A 174 14.50 -26.23 -12.86
C GLY A 174 16.00 -26.12 -13.20
N SER A 175 16.63 -25.03 -12.75
CA SER A 175 18.10 -25.00 -12.79
C SER A 175 18.62 -26.02 -11.79
N SER A 176 19.07 -27.15 -12.34
CA SER A 176 19.87 -28.16 -11.66
C SER A 176 21.24 -27.63 -11.27
#